data_55231397486cb80651b3e247a75dd9bf
#
_entry.id   55231397486cb80651b3e247a75dd9bf
#
_cell.length_a   1.000
_cell.length_b   1.000
_cell.length_c   1.000
_cell.angle_alpha   90.00
_cell.angle_beta   90.00
_cell.angle_gamma   90.00
#
_symmetry.space_group_name_H-M   'P 1'
#
loop_
_entity.id
_entity.type
_entity.pdbx_description
1 polymer ?
#
loop_
_entity_poly.entity_id
_entity_poly.type
_entity_poly.pdbx_seq_one_letter_code
_entity_poly.pdbx_strand_id
1 'polypeptide(L)'
;MIVFTEEKKFTREKVQELFLSVGWISGQYPARLYKALMNSSTVFTAWDGDRLVGLVRLLDDGELVAYMHYVLVHPDYHGRGIAGKMMEMVKEKYKDYLYIEIMPEESRNAPMLAASPIQMVDTSHL
;
A
#
# COMPACT_ATOMS: atom_id res chain seq x y z
N MET A 1 -9.47 -12.57 14.34
CA MET A 1 -8.69 -11.43 14.82
C MET A 1 -7.69 -10.99 13.77
N ILE A 2 -7.64 -9.70 13.51
CA ILE A 2 -6.71 -9.18 12.50
C ILE A 2 -5.37 -8.85 13.15
N VAL A 3 -4.30 -9.37 12.57
CA VAL A 3 -2.96 -9.12 13.08
C VAL A 3 -2.23 -8.23 12.08
N PHE A 4 -1.58 -7.18 12.58
CA PHE A 4 -0.86 -6.22 11.74
C PHE A 4 0.65 -6.39 11.95
N THR A 5 1.41 -6.27 10.88
CA THR A 5 2.86 -6.41 11.01
C THR A 5 3.59 -5.61 9.94
N GLU A 6 4.82 -5.25 10.22
CA GLU A 6 5.69 -4.60 9.26
C GLU A 6 6.66 -5.62 8.67
N GLU A 7 6.62 -6.86 9.09
CA GLU A 7 7.47 -7.88 8.56
C GLU A 7 7.05 -8.23 7.13
N LYS A 8 7.98 -8.35 6.25
CA LYS A 8 7.69 -8.68 4.85
C LYS A 8 7.56 -10.19 4.69
N LYS A 9 6.58 -10.76 5.37
CA LYS A 9 6.38 -12.21 5.35
C LYS A 9 5.38 -12.68 4.31
N PHE A 10 4.89 -11.79 3.49
CA PHE A 10 3.93 -12.15 2.46
C PHE A 10 4.59 -12.94 1.32
N THR A 11 3.81 -13.72 0.62
CA THR A 11 4.29 -14.45 -0.54
C THR A 11 3.75 -13.79 -1.79
N ARG A 12 4.37 -14.12 -2.93
CA ARG A 12 3.92 -13.58 -4.20
C ARG A 12 2.46 -13.91 -4.46
N GLU A 13 2.06 -15.14 -4.14
CA GLU A 13 0.69 -15.58 -4.40
C GLU A 13 -0.33 -14.84 -3.53
N LYS A 14 -0.02 -14.63 -2.27
CA LYS A 14 -0.96 -13.93 -1.40
C LYS A 14 -1.09 -12.46 -1.77
N VAL A 15 0.01 -11.85 -2.18
CA VAL A 15 -0.01 -10.48 -2.62
C VAL A 15 -0.85 -10.37 -3.90
N GLN A 16 -0.63 -11.30 -4.85
CA GLN A 16 -1.40 -11.27 -6.08
C GLN A 16 -2.90 -11.41 -5.79
N GLU A 17 -3.26 -12.33 -4.92
CA GLU A 17 -4.67 -12.53 -4.58
C GLU A 17 -5.27 -11.24 -4.03
N LEU A 18 -4.59 -10.56 -3.14
CA LEU A 18 -5.09 -9.34 -2.57
C LEU A 18 -5.27 -8.25 -3.64
N PHE A 19 -4.27 -8.05 -4.47
CA PHE A 19 -4.34 -7.00 -5.50
C PHE A 19 -5.42 -7.30 -6.54
N LEU A 20 -5.58 -8.55 -6.92
CA LEU A 20 -6.63 -8.90 -7.87
C LEU A 20 -8.01 -8.74 -7.26
N SER A 21 -8.13 -8.89 -5.94
CA SER A 21 -9.43 -8.75 -5.27
C SER A 21 -10.00 -7.34 -5.44
N VAL A 22 -9.14 -6.33 -5.66
CA VAL A 22 -9.59 -4.97 -5.88
C VAL A 22 -9.42 -4.56 -7.34
N GLY A 23 -9.04 -5.49 -8.19
CA GLY A 23 -8.96 -5.24 -9.64
C GLY A 23 -7.81 -4.36 -10.08
N TRP A 24 -6.75 -4.30 -9.29
CA TRP A 24 -5.62 -3.44 -9.65
C TRP A 24 -4.66 -4.11 -10.63
N ILE A 25 -4.18 -3.33 -11.60
CA ILE A 25 -3.31 -3.83 -12.65
C ILE A 25 -2.07 -4.51 -12.14
N SER A 26 -1.48 -4.01 -11.07
CA SER A 26 -0.25 -4.59 -10.53
C SER A 26 -0.42 -6.07 -10.18
N GLY A 27 -1.63 -6.50 -9.86
CA GLY A 27 -1.87 -7.90 -9.56
C GLY A 27 -1.67 -8.83 -10.74
N GLN A 28 -1.60 -8.26 -11.97
CA GLN A 28 -1.39 -9.06 -13.17
C GLN A 28 0.10 -9.26 -13.41
N TYR A 29 0.97 -8.68 -12.60
CA TYR A 29 2.41 -8.81 -12.74
C TYR A 29 3.00 -9.24 -11.40
N PRO A 30 2.63 -10.44 -10.92
CA PRO A 30 2.97 -10.83 -9.54
C PRO A 30 4.46 -10.87 -9.21
N ALA A 31 5.29 -11.26 -10.16
CA ALA A 31 6.72 -11.31 -9.87
C ALA A 31 7.28 -9.90 -9.70
N ARG A 32 6.85 -8.96 -10.54
CA ARG A 32 7.30 -7.58 -10.45
C ARG A 32 6.75 -6.92 -9.19
N LEU A 33 5.50 -7.16 -8.87
CA LEU A 33 4.85 -6.59 -7.69
C LEU A 33 5.57 -7.09 -6.43
N TYR A 34 5.81 -8.39 -6.35
CA TYR A 34 6.46 -8.97 -5.19
C TYR A 34 7.86 -8.35 -5.01
N LYS A 35 8.62 -8.25 -6.10
CA LYS A 35 9.96 -7.69 -6.01
C LYS A 35 9.91 -6.23 -5.57
N ALA A 36 8.98 -5.47 -6.08
CA ALA A 36 8.83 -4.07 -5.71
C ALA A 36 8.49 -3.93 -4.23
N LEU A 37 7.60 -4.79 -3.72
CA LEU A 37 7.22 -4.73 -2.32
C LEU A 37 8.40 -5.11 -1.42
N MET A 38 9.16 -6.14 -1.80
CA MET A 38 10.31 -6.55 -1.00
C MET A 38 11.38 -5.44 -0.97
N ASN A 39 11.46 -4.62 -2.02
CA ASN A 39 12.42 -3.53 -2.08
C ASN A 39 11.87 -2.20 -1.54
N SER A 40 10.64 -2.19 -1.07
CA SER A 40 10.03 -0.97 -0.57
C SER A 40 10.57 -0.61 0.81
N SER A 41 10.57 0.67 1.15
CA SER A 41 11.05 1.13 2.43
C SER A 41 10.23 0.55 3.58
N THR A 42 8.91 0.54 3.44
CA THR A 42 8.02 0.03 4.46
C THR A 42 6.80 -0.61 3.81
N VAL A 43 6.40 -1.76 4.33
CA VAL A 43 5.15 -2.38 3.93
C VAL A 43 4.46 -2.83 5.21
N PHE A 44 3.27 -2.27 5.48
CA PHE A 44 2.46 -2.73 6.58
C PHE A 44 1.40 -3.68 6.02
N THR A 45 1.20 -4.82 6.68
CA THR A 45 0.20 -5.78 6.21
C THR A 45 -0.74 -6.15 7.34
N ALA A 46 -1.94 -6.54 6.96
CA ALA A 46 -2.98 -7.01 7.87
C ALA A 46 -3.36 -8.42 7.48
N TRP A 47 -3.48 -9.28 8.47
CA TRP A 47 -3.69 -10.70 8.26
C TRP A 47 -4.86 -11.24 9.08
N ASP A 48 -5.63 -12.11 8.45
CA ASP A 48 -6.66 -12.85 9.16
C ASP A 48 -6.17 -14.31 9.07
N GLY A 49 -5.47 -14.76 10.11
CA GLY A 49 -4.81 -16.06 10.06
C GLY A 49 -3.74 -16.05 8.97
N ASP A 50 -3.87 -16.95 8.01
CA ASP A 50 -2.92 -17.02 6.92
C ASP A 50 -3.32 -16.15 5.72
N ARG A 51 -4.44 -15.47 5.82
CA ARG A 51 -4.93 -14.69 4.69
C ARG A 51 -4.47 -13.25 4.77
N LEU A 52 -3.84 -12.77 3.71
CA LEU A 52 -3.42 -11.38 3.62
C LEU A 52 -4.64 -10.55 3.22
N VAL A 53 -5.08 -9.65 4.08
CA VAL A 53 -6.30 -8.90 3.85
C VAL A 53 -6.11 -7.39 3.74
N GLY A 54 -4.94 -6.89 4.03
CA GLY A 54 -4.67 -5.46 3.88
C GLY A 54 -3.20 -5.19 3.67
N LEU A 55 -2.90 -4.06 3.01
CA LEU A 55 -1.51 -3.73 2.73
C LEU A 55 -1.37 -2.23 2.48
N VAL A 56 -0.30 -1.65 3.01
CA VAL A 56 0.08 -0.28 2.70
C VAL A 56 1.57 -0.30 2.37
N ARG A 57 1.93 0.28 1.24
CA ARG A 57 3.32 0.33 0.80
C ARG A 57 3.81 1.76 0.82
N LEU A 58 5.02 1.98 1.36
CA LEU A 58 5.63 3.30 1.37
C LEU A 58 7.05 3.26 0.87
N LEU A 59 7.44 4.33 0.18
CA LEU A 59 8.81 4.57 -0.23
C LEU A 59 9.22 5.86 0.47
N ASP A 60 10.42 5.91 1.03
CA ASP A 60 10.85 7.12 1.71
C ASP A 60 12.33 7.39 1.46
N ASP A 61 12.74 8.63 1.73
CA ASP A 61 14.14 9.02 1.54
C ASP A 61 14.94 8.98 2.85
N GLY A 62 14.30 8.53 3.90
CA GLY A 62 14.98 8.40 5.19
C GLY A 62 15.03 9.69 6.00
N GLU A 63 14.57 10.80 5.49
CA GLU A 63 14.69 12.08 6.16
C GLU A 63 13.50 13.02 6.05
N LEU A 64 13.04 13.26 4.86
CA LEU A 64 12.04 14.30 4.64
C LEU A 64 10.68 13.82 4.22
N VAL A 65 10.60 12.91 3.28
CA VAL A 65 9.33 12.57 2.65
C VAL A 65 9.11 11.06 2.57
N ALA A 66 7.88 10.67 2.81
CA ALA A 66 7.45 9.30 2.58
C ALA A 66 6.31 9.33 1.57
N TYR A 67 6.39 8.46 0.56
CA TYR A 67 5.34 8.34 -0.43
C TYR A 67 4.54 7.09 -0.13
N MET A 68 3.25 7.26 0.09
CA MET A 68 2.35 6.15 0.35
C MET A 68 1.74 5.74 -0.99
N HIS A 69 2.08 4.52 -1.42
CA HIS A 69 1.59 3.98 -2.68
C HIS A 69 0.91 2.68 -2.29
N TYR A 70 -0.22 2.36 -2.78
CA TYR A 70 -1.00 1.21 -2.43
C TYR A 70 -1.48 1.26 -0.97
N VAL A 71 -2.74 1.54 -0.83
CA VAL A 71 -3.46 1.38 0.43
C VAL A 71 -4.67 0.57 0.04
N LEU A 72 -4.73 -0.69 0.44
CA LEU A 72 -5.85 -1.52 0.02
C LEU A 72 -6.25 -2.53 1.08
N VAL A 73 -7.52 -2.88 1.06
CA VAL A 73 -8.09 -3.88 1.95
C VAL A 73 -8.98 -4.76 1.11
N HIS A 74 -8.89 -6.08 1.32
CA HIS A 74 -9.71 -7.03 0.58
C HIS A 74 -11.19 -6.68 0.79
N PRO A 75 -12.00 -6.70 -0.27
CA PRO A 75 -13.40 -6.29 -0.18
C PRO A 75 -14.21 -6.98 0.91
N ASP A 76 -13.93 -8.25 1.19
CA ASP A 76 -14.65 -8.98 2.22
C ASP A 76 -14.35 -8.45 3.62
N TYR A 77 -13.38 -7.60 3.75
CA TYR A 77 -12.95 -7.07 5.04
C TYR A 77 -13.17 -5.55 5.16
N HIS A 78 -13.87 -4.95 4.22
CA HIS A 78 -14.16 -3.52 4.28
C HIS A 78 -15.07 -3.23 5.48
N GLY A 79 -14.98 -2.03 6.00
CA GLY A 79 -15.84 -1.61 7.10
C GLY A 79 -15.43 -2.12 8.46
N ARG A 80 -14.25 -2.68 8.60
CA ARG A 80 -13.78 -3.20 9.88
C ARG A 80 -12.66 -2.38 10.48
N GLY A 81 -12.36 -1.22 9.93
CA GLY A 81 -11.31 -0.35 10.47
C GLY A 81 -9.89 -0.76 10.15
N ILE A 82 -9.68 -1.70 9.24
CA ILE A 82 -8.34 -2.19 8.94
C ILE A 82 -7.48 -1.09 8.31
N ALA A 83 -8.02 -0.36 7.33
CA ALA A 83 -7.27 0.71 6.69
C ALA A 83 -6.92 1.79 7.71
N GLY A 84 -7.86 2.16 8.57
CA GLY A 84 -7.61 3.16 9.60
C GLY A 84 -6.50 2.75 10.54
N LYS A 85 -6.44 1.47 10.91
CA LYS A 85 -5.41 0.99 11.80
C LYS A 85 -4.05 1.04 11.11
N MET A 86 -3.97 0.67 9.84
CA MET A 86 -2.71 0.74 9.10
C MET A 86 -2.27 2.19 8.95
N MET A 87 -3.22 3.12 8.76
CA MET A 87 -2.87 4.53 8.66
C MET A 87 -2.31 5.06 9.97
N GLU A 88 -2.78 4.56 11.11
CA GLU A 88 -2.23 4.95 12.38
C GLU A 88 -0.78 4.46 12.48
N MET A 89 -0.50 3.26 11.97
CA MET A 89 0.86 2.72 11.97
C MET A 89 1.78 3.58 11.10
N VAL A 90 1.28 4.06 9.97
CA VAL A 90 2.04 4.94 9.09
C VAL A 90 2.36 6.24 9.82
N LYS A 91 1.37 6.84 10.46
CA LYS A 91 1.57 8.12 11.15
C LYS A 91 2.57 7.97 12.27
N GLU A 92 2.54 6.87 12.97
CA GLU A 92 3.47 6.68 14.08
C GLU A 92 4.90 6.49 13.55
N LYS A 93 5.07 5.70 12.51
CA LYS A 93 6.40 5.43 11.98
C LYS A 93 7.03 6.68 11.38
N TYR A 94 6.25 7.50 10.71
CA TYR A 94 6.76 8.66 9.98
C TYR A 94 6.47 9.99 10.68
N LYS A 95 6.24 9.96 11.98
CA LYS A 95 5.84 11.16 12.70
C LYS A 95 6.85 12.29 12.69
N ASP A 96 8.11 11.96 12.47
CA ASP A 96 9.15 12.98 12.43
C ASP A 96 9.51 13.44 11.01
N TYR A 97 8.84 12.90 10.01
CA TYR A 97 9.07 13.31 8.63
C TYR A 97 8.30 14.62 8.36
N LEU A 98 8.80 15.44 7.45
CA LEU A 98 8.13 16.68 7.11
C LEU A 98 6.94 16.48 6.20
N TYR A 99 7.00 15.47 5.34
CA TYR A 99 5.94 15.26 4.36
C TYR A 99 5.55 13.80 4.24
N ILE A 100 4.25 13.55 4.16
CA ILE A 100 3.75 12.25 3.76
C ILE A 100 2.86 12.53 2.57
N GLU A 101 3.22 11.98 1.41
CA GLU A 101 2.48 12.19 0.17
C GLU A 101 1.77 10.90 -0.20
N ILE A 102 0.64 11.02 -0.86
CA ILE A 102 -0.09 9.84 -1.32
C ILE A 102 -0.13 9.85 -2.83
N MET A 103 0.24 8.75 -3.44
CA MET A 103 0.11 8.61 -4.87
C MET A 103 -1.32 8.16 -5.16
N PRO A 104 -1.88 8.57 -6.28
CA PRO A 104 -3.24 8.20 -6.63
C PRO A 104 -3.37 6.69 -6.71
N GLU A 105 -4.54 6.21 -6.34
CA GLU A 105 -4.84 4.84 -6.37
C GLU A 105 -4.78 4.34 -7.78
N GLU A 106 -4.24 3.16 -8.01
CA GLU A 106 -4.12 2.56 -9.30
C GLU A 106 -5.48 2.09 -9.75
N SER A 107 -5.80 2.27 -11.03
CA SER A 107 -7.04 1.76 -11.55
C SER A 107 -6.75 1.34 -12.97
N ARG A 108 -7.57 0.44 -13.51
CA ARG A 108 -7.36 0.01 -14.86
C ARG A 108 -7.67 1.10 -15.83
N ASN A 109 -8.29 2.17 -15.38
CA ASN A 109 -8.62 3.25 -16.28
C ASN A 109 -7.67 4.41 -16.09
N ALA A 110 -6.72 4.24 -15.28
CA ALA A 110 -5.80 5.31 -15.01
C ALA A 110 -4.54 5.15 -15.74
N PRO A 111 -4.57 4.74 -16.78
CA PRO A 111 -3.44 4.46 -17.48
C PRO A 111 -2.66 5.61 -17.70
N MET A 112 -2.01 5.51 -18.55
CA MET A 112 -1.08 6.35 -19.02
C MET A 112 -1.23 7.72 -18.67
N LEU A 113 -2.20 8.02 -18.59
CA LEU A 113 -2.33 9.31 -18.40
C LEU A 113 -1.88 9.73 -17.27
N ALA A 114 -2.13 9.02 -16.51
CA ALA A 114 -1.74 9.26 -15.30
C ALA A 114 -0.34 9.62 -15.32
N ALA A 115 0.11 9.47 -16.40
CA ALA A 115 1.48 9.70 -16.52
C ALA A 115 1.79 11.15 -16.28
N SER A 116 0.85 11.95 -16.09
CA SER A 116 1.19 13.31 -15.78
C SER A 116 1.75 13.35 -14.37
N PRO A 117 2.98 13.67 -14.21
CA PRO A 117 3.62 13.70 -12.91
C PRO A 117 2.94 14.67 -11.96
N ILE A 118 2.40 15.69 -12.50
CA ILE A 118 1.78 16.70 -11.69
C ILE A 118 0.59 16.18 -10.96
N GLN A 119 -0.13 15.24 -11.51
CA GLN A 119 -1.28 14.72 -10.89
C GLN A 119 -0.96 13.81 -9.74
N MET A 120 0.24 13.38 -9.66
CA MET A 120 0.60 12.41 -8.67
C MET A 120 1.12 12.97 -7.38
N VAL A 121 1.34 14.24 -7.33
CA VAL A 121 1.90 14.81 -6.13
C VAL A 121 1.05 15.75 -5.35
N ASP A 122 -0.16 15.90 -5.71
CA ASP A 122 -0.96 16.86 -5.01
C ASP A 122 -1.79 16.24 -3.93
N THR A 123 -1.18 15.80 -2.90
CA THR A 123 -1.94 15.15 -1.88
C THR A 123 -1.38 15.40 -0.51
N SER A 124 -0.42 16.27 -0.41
CA SER A 124 0.22 16.50 0.85
C SER A 124 -0.70 16.98 1.93
N HIS A 125 -1.81 17.51 1.56
CA HIS A 125 -2.73 18.02 2.54
C HIS A 125 -3.68 16.95 3.05
N LEU A 126 -3.50 15.75 2.70
CA LEU A 126 -4.33 14.68 3.19
C LEU A 126 -3.99 14.32 4.64
#